data_1c645ba3f90a6e3b162da2be094d721c
#
_entry.id   1c645ba3f90a6e3b162da2be094d721c
#
_cell.length_a   1.000
_cell.length_b   1.000
_cell.length_c   1.000
_cell.angle_alpha   90.00
_cell.angle_beta   90.00
_cell.angle_gamma   90.00
#
_symmetry.space_group_name_H-M   'P 1'
#
loop_
_entity.id
_entity.type
_entity.pdbx_description
1 polymer ?
#
loop_
_entity_poly.entity_id
_entity_poly.type
_entity_poly.pdbx_seq_one_letter_code
_entity_poly.pdbx_strand_id
1 'polypeptide(L)'
;MTSNKIGRNDPCPCGSGKKYKQCCELAGLAPSQVSTSSPLSNQLSPQQALQTAMAQHQTGNLANAEILYKQVLRALPKQADALHLLGLIAKQKGDFKTAVQLMKQSLAENPDYVEAYVNLGATLQQQDNLQEAADCYRKALSLRPHYAEVHSNLGVVLKAQNNLHASAQSFINALKLNPNASEVFANLDTLLKEQAAPDEALTYYRQVLAITPTNIAAQQGAYLALSRTVPEWHVPMMNEQHRNQAYFDALKSVITPQSTVFEIGTGSGLLAMMAAKLGAKQVTSCETVPLIAQTARQIIADNGFGNIKVIAKKSTEIEVGVEEDKDIPAKADVLVSEIFSSELLGEHVLPSLEDAKRRLLKPQGKVIPAAGSIMIGLFTGDDIRRNLLVEDAFGFNLQHFNSVVSNKRMIARNDLNIELLSDGVAAFNFDFEGDDYFPAQSKSLRITVKTAGHCCGLVQWIQLDMNGNKKVMFENHPSQTSKVSNWQQCAYLFDAPIQVKVGQVVLVNAAHNRAVPWFWLG
;
A
#
# COMPACT_ATOMS: atom_id res chain seq x y z
N MET A 1 10.75 -70.66 -69.91
CA MET A 1 10.23 -69.83 -68.81
C MET A 1 8.88 -70.36 -68.39
N THR A 2 8.85 -71.21 -67.36
CA THR A 2 7.61 -71.83 -66.86
C THR A 2 6.84 -70.84 -66.03
N SER A 3 5.67 -70.39 -66.52
CA SER A 3 4.75 -69.57 -65.74
C SER A 3 4.15 -70.43 -64.63
N ASN A 4 4.57 -70.20 -63.38
CA ASN A 4 3.92 -70.80 -62.22
C ASN A 4 2.48 -70.26 -62.15
N LYS A 5 1.49 -71.03 -62.53
CA LYS A 5 0.06 -70.75 -62.37
C LYS A 5 -0.27 -70.85 -60.87
N ILE A 6 -0.62 -69.76 -60.23
CA ILE A 6 -1.07 -69.75 -58.84
C ILE A 6 -2.40 -70.51 -58.77
N GLY A 7 -2.43 -71.55 -57.94
CA GLY A 7 -3.62 -72.38 -57.69
C GLY A 7 -4.59 -71.67 -56.76
N ARG A 8 -5.91 -71.94 -56.90
CA ARG A 8 -6.99 -71.29 -56.04
C ARG A 8 -6.77 -71.50 -54.56
N ASN A 9 -6.06 -72.51 -54.12
CA ASN A 9 -5.78 -72.86 -52.74
C ASN A 9 -4.40 -72.34 -52.24
N ASP A 10 -3.57 -71.83 -53.13
CA ASP A 10 -2.25 -71.32 -52.79
C ASP A 10 -2.35 -70.04 -51.95
N PRO A 11 -1.36 -69.66 -51.15
CA PRO A 11 -1.32 -68.39 -50.46
C PRO A 11 -1.45 -67.24 -51.45
N CYS A 12 -2.29 -66.28 -51.13
CA CYS A 12 -2.52 -65.14 -52.01
C CYS A 12 -1.25 -64.28 -52.14
N PRO A 13 -0.80 -63.94 -53.35
CA PRO A 13 0.43 -63.19 -53.57
C PRO A 13 0.38 -61.74 -53.11
N CYS A 14 -0.81 -61.23 -52.72
CA CYS A 14 -0.96 -59.90 -52.13
C CYS A 14 -0.46 -59.76 -50.68
N GLY A 15 0.01 -60.82 -50.04
CA GLY A 15 0.54 -60.85 -48.68
C GLY A 15 -0.52 -60.86 -47.58
N SER A 16 -1.80 -61.08 -47.90
CA SER A 16 -2.92 -61.06 -46.91
C SER A 16 -2.94 -62.31 -45.99
N GLY A 17 -2.12 -63.28 -46.17
CA GLY A 17 -2.13 -64.56 -45.43
C GLY A 17 -3.33 -65.45 -45.71
N LYS A 18 -4.27 -65.08 -46.60
CA LYS A 18 -5.43 -65.89 -47.01
C LYS A 18 -5.14 -66.68 -48.30
N LYS A 19 -5.93 -67.76 -48.59
CA LYS A 19 -5.87 -68.48 -49.87
C LYS A 19 -6.32 -67.57 -51.01
N TYR A 20 -5.74 -67.66 -52.19
CA TYR A 20 -6.04 -66.84 -53.36
C TYR A 20 -7.54 -66.76 -53.66
N LYS A 21 -8.28 -67.88 -53.58
CA LYS A 21 -9.75 -67.95 -53.76
C LYS A 21 -10.55 -67.18 -52.70
N GLN A 22 -9.98 -66.91 -51.57
CA GLN A 22 -10.61 -66.22 -50.42
C GLN A 22 -10.18 -64.77 -50.32
N CYS A 23 -9.38 -64.28 -51.25
CA CYS A 23 -8.82 -62.95 -51.27
C CYS A 23 -8.94 -62.30 -52.65
N CYS A 24 -7.91 -62.31 -53.48
CA CYS A 24 -7.88 -61.56 -54.73
C CYS A 24 -8.80 -62.18 -55.83
N GLU A 25 -9.06 -63.49 -55.80
CA GLU A 25 -10.05 -64.10 -56.71
C GLU A 25 -11.45 -63.68 -56.42
N LEU A 26 -11.84 -63.51 -55.13
CA LEU A 26 -13.13 -62.97 -54.71
C LEU A 26 -13.29 -61.50 -55.11
N ALA A 27 -12.18 -60.72 -55.17
CA ALA A 27 -12.14 -59.32 -55.61
C ALA A 27 -12.08 -59.20 -57.18
N GLY A 28 -12.17 -60.28 -57.93
CA GLY A 28 -12.17 -60.24 -59.39
C GLY A 28 -10.78 -59.96 -60.00
N LEU A 29 -9.70 -60.06 -59.25
CA LEU A 29 -8.32 -59.80 -59.69
C LEU A 29 -7.67 -61.07 -60.25
N ALA A 30 -7.23 -61.01 -61.50
CA ALA A 30 -6.48 -62.13 -62.14
C ALA A 30 -5.07 -62.29 -61.50
N PRO A 31 -4.51 -63.50 -61.43
CA PRO A 31 -3.20 -63.73 -60.84
C PRO A 31 -2.05 -62.89 -61.39
N SER A 32 -2.16 -62.42 -62.62
CA SER A 32 -1.19 -61.55 -63.29
C SER A 32 -1.33 -60.08 -62.92
N GLN A 33 -2.40 -59.65 -62.19
CA GLN A 33 -2.66 -58.32 -61.79
C GLN A 33 -2.34 -58.04 -60.30
N VAL A 34 -1.93 -59.09 -59.59
CA VAL A 34 -1.51 -58.96 -58.18
C VAL A 34 -0.03 -58.62 -58.18
N SER A 35 0.27 -57.35 -58.14
CA SER A 35 1.62 -56.84 -57.89
C SER A 35 2.10 -57.32 -56.55
N THR A 36 3.21 -58.06 -56.50
CA THR A 36 4.01 -58.29 -55.29
C THR A 36 4.73 -56.98 -54.96
N SER A 37 3.98 -55.91 -54.62
CA SER A 37 4.58 -54.85 -53.89
C SER A 37 4.81 -55.40 -52.49
N SER A 38 6.04 -55.55 -52.07
CA SER A 38 6.44 -55.64 -50.69
C SER A 38 5.64 -54.61 -49.93
N PRO A 39 5.15 -54.83 -48.69
CA PRO A 39 4.63 -53.80 -47.90
C PRO A 39 5.77 -52.79 -47.72
N LEU A 40 5.85 -51.78 -48.61
CA LEU A 40 6.52 -50.56 -48.27
C LEU A 40 5.91 -50.19 -46.95
N SER A 41 6.64 -50.36 -45.87
CA SER A 41 6.34 -49.86 -44.60
C SER A 41 6.01 -48.33 -44.80
N ASN A 42 4.75 -47.97 -44.76
CA ASN A 42 4.31 -46.62 -44.69
C ASN A 42 4.67 -46.10 -43.27
N GLN A 43 5.93 -46.38 -42.87
CA GLN A 43 6.52 -45.76 -41.67
C GLN A 43 6.92 -44.37 -42.09
N LEU A 44 6.11 -43.41 -41.61
CA LEU A 44 6.46 -42.00 -41.69
C LEU A 44 7.93 -41.85 -41.27
N SER A 45 8.72 -41.09 -42.01
CA SER A 45 10.04 -40.71 -41.53
C SER A 45 9.89 -40.04 -40.14
N PRO A 46 10.89 -40.08 -39.29
CA PRO A 46 10.78 -39.43 -37.97
C PRO A 46 10.34 -37.96 -38.07
N GLN A 47 10.73 -37.26 -39.11
CA GLN A 47 10.34 -35.87 -39.36
C GLN A 47 8.87 -35.75 -39.79
N GLN A 48 8.38 -36.64 -40.65
CA GLN A 48 6.96 -36.69 -41.03
C GLN A 48 6.08 -37.11 -39.85
N ALA A 49 6.56 -38.05 -39.02
CA ALA A 49 5.87 -38.50 -37.82
C ALA A 49 5.76 -37.33 -36.79
N LEU A 50 6.81 -36.52 -36.63
CA LEU A 50 6.78 -35.34 -35.77
C LEU A 50 5.76 -34.29 -36.25
N GLN A 51 5.78 -33.97 -37.55
CA GLN A 51 4.83 -33.02 -38.13
C GLN A 51 3.37 -33.49 -38.00
N THR A 52 3.14 -34.78 -38.27
CA THR A 52 1.81 -35.40 -38.12
C THR A 52 1.37 -35.41 -36.65
N ALA A 53 2.27 -35.69 -35.73
CA ALA A 53 2.02 -35.65 -34.30
C ALA A 53 1.64 -34.25 -33.82
N MET A 54 2.33 -33.21 -34.29
CA MET A 54 2.01 -31.79 -34.00
C MET A 54 0.62 -31.42 -34.53
N ALA A 55 0.28 -31.81 -35.74
CA ALA A 55 -1.05 -31.59 -36.32
C ALA A 55 -2.17 -32.28 -35.51
N GLN A 56 -1.95 -33.54 -35.11
CA GLN A 56 -2.88 -34.28 -34.25
C GLN A 56 -3.01 -33.64 -32.86
N HIS A 57 -1.93 -33.13 -32.30
CA HIS A 57 -1.94 -32.43 -31.01
C HIS A 57 -2.76 -31.15 -31.12
N GLN A 58 -2.55 -30.35 -32.17
CA GLN A 58 -3.31 -29.09 -32.41
C GLN A 58 -4.80 -29.34 -32.62
N THR A 59 -5.20 -30.44 -33.20
CA THR A 59 -6.62 -30.83 -33.38
C THR A 59 -7.21 -31.53 -32.15
N GLY A 60 -6.46 -31.65 -31.05
CA GLY A 60 -6.93 -32.27 -29.81
C GLY A 60 -6.89 -33.81 -29.79
N ASN A 61 -6.36 -34.45 -30.85
CA ASN A 61 -6.23 -35.89 -30.89
C ASN A 61 -4.97 -36.35 -30.13
N LEU A 62 -5.00 -36.16 -28.82
CA LEU A 62 -3.85 -36.38 -27.93
C LEU A 62 -3.35 -37.84 -27.93
N ALA A 63 -4.27 -38.82 -28.07
CA ALA A 63 -3.90 -40.24 -28.08
C ALA A 63 -3.00 -40.60 -29.28
N ASN A 64 -3.40 -40.13 -30.47
CA ASN A 64 -2.61 -40.36 -31.68
C ASN A 64 -1.30 -39.56 -31.68
N ALA A 65 -1.35 -38.31 -31.22
CA ALA A 65 -0.16 -37.48 -31.08
C ALA A 65 0.87 -38.11 -30.15
N GLU A 66 0.45 -38.66 -29.01
CA GLU A 66 1.33 -39.36 -28.06
C GLU A 66 2.01 -40.58 -28.67
N ILE A 67 1.25 -41.40 -29.42
CA ILE A 67 1.81 -42.59 -30.10
C ILE A 67 2.90 -42.15 -31.08
N LEU A 68 2.63 -41.12 -31.88
CA LEU A 68 3.57 -40.60 -32.87
C LEU A 68 4.81 -39.98 -32.23
N TYR A 69 4.67 -39.15 -31.15
CA TYR A 69 5.83 -38.64 -30.44
C TYR A 69 6.69 -39.73 -29.84
N LYS A 70 6.09 -40.80 -29.26
CA LYS A 70 6.82 -41.98 -28.79
C LYS A 70 7.52 -42.73 -29.93
N GLN A 71 6.92 -42.79 -31.11
CA GLN A 71 7.55 -43.34 -32.31
C GLN A 71 8.76 -42.50 -32.74
N VAL A 72 8.65 -41.18 -32.76
CA VAL A 72 9.76 -40.27 -33.04
C VAL A 72 10.90 -40.50 -32.05
N LEU A 73 10.60 -40.54 -30.75
CA LEU A 73 11.61 -40.72 -29.70
C LEU A 73 12.27 -42.10 -29.68
N ARG A 74 11.62 -43.16 -30.23
CA ARG A 74 12.28 -44.46 -30.46
C ARG A 74 13.35 -44.38 -31.54
N ALA A 75 13.12 -43.57 -32.59
CA ALA A 75 14.08 -43.38 -33.67
C ALA A 75 15.12 -42.29 -33.34
N LEU A 76 14.70 -41.23 -32.67
CA LEU A 76 15.49 -40.06 -32.32
C LEU A 76 15.28 -39.70 -30.81
N PRO A 77 15.97 -40.40 -29.90
CA PRO A 77 15.73 -40.24 -28.45
C PRO A 77 16.00 -38.82 -27.89
N LYS A 78 16.77 -38.03 -28.62
CA LYS A 78 17.21 -36.68 -28.25
C LYS A 78 16.46 -35.58 -28.98
N GLN A 79 15.29 -35.87 -29.58
CA GLN A 79 14.51 -34.87 -30.27
C GLN A 79 13.77 -33.98 -29.26
N ALA A 80 14.29 -32.76 -29.07
CA ALA A 80 13.83 -31.81 -28.05
C ALA A 80 12.35 -31.46 -28.19
N ASP A 81 11.85 -31.21 -29.43
CA ASP A 81 10.43 -30.87 -29.65
C ASP A 81 9.51 -32.04 -29.26
N ALA A 82 9.89 -33.27 -29.64
CA ALA A 82 9.08 -34.44 -29.31
C ALA A 82 9.04 -34.69 -27.79
N LEU A 83 10.16 -34.51 -27.09
CA LEU A 83 10.22 -34.58 -25.63
C LEU A 83 9.33 -33.51 -24.97
N HIS A 84 9.46 -32.27 -25.41
CA HIS A 84 8.64 -31.15 -24.88
C HIS A 84 7.15 -31.38 -25.10
N LEU A 85 6.75 -31.71 -26.36
CA LEU A 85 5.35 -31.88 -26.72
C LEU A 85 4.70 -33.11 -26.07
N LEU A 86 5.47 -34.20 -25.91
CA LEU A 86 5.03 -35.35 -25.12
C LEU A 86 4.86 -34.99 -23.64
N GLY A 87 5.74 -34.12 -23.10
CA GLY A 87 5.64 -33.56 -21.76
C GLY A 87 4.36 -32.72 -21.59
N LEU A 88 3.95 -31.94 -22.60
CA LEU A 88 2.68 -31.22 -22.59
C LEU A 88 1.47 -32.17 -22.54
N ILE A 89 1.49 -33.27 -23.29
CA ILE A 89 0.42 -34.27 -23.21
C ILE A 89 0.35 -34.90 -21.81
N ALA A 90 1.51 -35.22 -21.21
CA ALA A 90 1.56 -35.72 -19.84
C ALA A 90 0.96 -34.70 -18.84
N LYS A 91 1.29 -33.42 -18.96
CA LYS A 91 0.70 -32.34 -18.17
C LYS A 91 -0.82 -32.30 -18.32
N GLN A 92 -1.34 -32.33 -19.56
CA GLN A 92 -2.79 -32.30 -19.84
C GLN A 92 -3.53 -33.50 -19.23
N LYS A 93 -2.85 -34.65 -19.09
CA LYS A 93 -3.37 -35.85 -18.42
C LYS A 93 -3.23 -35.81 -16.88
N GLY A 94 -2.63 -34.79 -16.32
CA GLY A 94 -2.37 -34.65 -14.88
C GLY A 94 -1.12 -35.41 -14.39
N ASP A 95 -0.35 -36.02 -15.30
CA ASP A 95 0.92 -36.66 -14.94
C ASP A 95 2.06 -35.64 -14.94
N PHE A 96 2.01 -34.75 -13.92
CA PHE A 96 3.00 -33.69 -13.79
C PHE A 96 4.42 -34.18 -13.57
N LYS A 97 4.60 -35.36 -12.95
CA LYS A 97 5.93 -35.94 -12.72
C LYS A 97 6.60 -36.29 -14.05
N THR A 98 5.90 -37.02 -14.91
CA THR A 98 6.39 -37.38 -16.26
C THR A 98 6.57 -36.10 -17.10
N ALA A 99 5.66 -35.14 -17.01
CA ALA A 99 5.77 -33.87 -17.74
C ALA A 99 7.06 -33.12 -17.40
N VAL A 100 7.37 -32.92 -16.11
CA VAL A 100 8.61 -32.28 -15.64
C VAL A 100 9.85 -33.01 -16.14
N GLN A 101 9.86 -34.39 -16.05
CA GLN A 101 10.99 -35.18 -16.49
C GLN A 101 11.26 -35.00 -18.00
N LEU A 102 10.22 -35.07 -18.83
CA LEU A 102 10.33 -34.95 -20.29
C LEU A 102 10.75 -33.52 -20.69
N MET A 103 10.20 -32.50 -20.06
CA MET A 103 10.57 -31.11 -20.34
C MET A 103 12.02 -30.82 -19.91
N LYS A 104 12.48 -31.35 -18.77
CA LYS A 104 13.89 -31.25 -18.36
C LYS A 104 14.83 -31.99 -19.36
N GLN A 105 14.43 -33.13 -19.87
CA GLN A 105 15.18 -33.83 -20.94
C GLN A 105 15.23 -33.01 -22.23
N SER A 106 14.10 -32.41 -22.65
CA SER A 106 14.05 -31.49 -23.78
C SER A 106 15.05 -30.34 -23.65
N LEU A 107 15.08 -29.70 -22.47
CA LEU A 107 15.98 -28.58 -22.17
C LEU A 107 17.45 -29.00 -22.06
N ALA A 108 17.74 -30.24 -21.72
CA ALA A 108 19.11 -30.78 -21.77
C ALA A 108 19.63 -30.93 -23.21
N GLU A 109 18.74 -31.21 -24.17
CA GLU A 109 19.10 -31.30 -25.60
C GLU A 109 19.01 -29.96 -26.32
N ASN A 110 18.13 -29.03 -25.88
CA ASN A 110 18.02 -27.67 -26.40
C ASN A 110 17.91 -26.66 -25.24
N PRO A 111 19.04 -26.13 -24.73
CA PRO A 111 19.07 -25.18 -23.61
C PRO A 111 18.45 -23.80 -23.90
N ASP A 112 18.19 -23.48 -25.15
CA ASP A 112 17.62 -22.17 -25.56
C ASP A 112 16.13 -22.29 -25.93
N TYR A 113 15.47 -23.40 -25.56
CA TYR A 113 14.07 -23.63 -25.88
C TYR A 113 13.14 -22.88 -24.92
N VAL A 114 12.80 -21.64 -25.28
CA VAL A 114 11.99 -20.73 -24.45
C VAL A 114 10.65 -21.34 -24.04
N GLU A 115 9.90 -21.92 -24.99
CA GLU A 115 8.58 -22.49 -24.74
C GLU A 115 8.64 -23.69 -23.77
N ALA A 116 9.72 -24.46 -23.79
CA ALA A 116 9.92 -25.56 -22.85
C ALA A 116 10.17 -25.05 -21.42
N TYR A 117 10.93 -23.97 -21.25
CA TYR A 117 11.07 -23.31 -19.93
C TYR A 117 9.74 -22.77 -19.42
N VAL A 118 8.96 -22.09 -20.26
CA VAL A 118 7.66 -21.56 -19.88
C VAL A 118 6.71 -22.67 -19.40
N ASN A 119 6.63 -23.75 -20.18
CA ASN A 119 5.75 -24.87 -19.87
C ASN A 119 6.22 -25.68 -18.64
N LEU A 120 7.54 -25.84 -18.48
CA LEU A 120 8.12 -26.44 -17.29
C LEU A 120 7.81 -25.60 -16.05
N GLY A 121 8.01 -24.26 -16.12
CA GLY A 121 7.67 -23.33 -15.04
C GLY A 121 6.20 -23.43 -14.64
N ALA A 122 5.28 -23.42 -15.61
CA ALA A 122 3.85 -23.57 -15.35
C ALA A 122 3.48 -24.95 -14.76
N THR A 123 4.20 -26.00 -15.13
CA THR A 123 3.99 -27.35 -14.57
C THR A 123 4.50 -27.45 -13.14
N LEU A 124 5.65 -26.86 -12.84
CA LEU A 124 6.24 -26.79 -11.51
C LEU A 124 5.39 -25.94 -10.56
N GLN A 125 4.83 -24.84 -11.06
CA GLN A 125 3.90 -24.00 -10.31
C GLN A 125 2.65 -24.79 -9.88
N GLN A 126 2.10 -25.63 -10.75
CA GLN A 126 0.96 -26.50 -10.42
C GLN A 126 1.31 -27.56 -9.35
N GLN A 127 2.58 -27.88 -9.18
CA GLN A 127 3.10 -28.77 -8.13
C GLN A 127 3.54 -28.02 -6.86
N ASP A 128 3.28 -26.71 -6.77
CA ASP A 128 3.74 -25.83 -5.69
C ASP A 128 5.28 -25.75 -5.55
N ASN A 129 6.01 -26.13 -6.61
CA ASN A 129 7.47 -26.00 -6.66
C ASN A 129 7.84 -24.60 -7.17
N LEU A 130 7.52 -23.59 -6.34
CA LEU A 130 7.56 -22.19 -6.71
C LEU A 130 8.97 -21.70 -7.07
N GLN A 131 10.00 -22.20 -6.38
CA GLN A 131 11.39 -21.75 -6.64
C GLN A 131 11.86 -22.18 -8.02
N GLU A 132 11.74 -23.46 -8.36
CA GLU A 132 12.14 -23.95 -9.68
C GLU A 132 11.27 -23.32 -10.79
N ALA A 133 9.98 -23.07 -10.54
CA ALA A 133 9.10 -22.37 -11.47
C ALA A 133 9.61 -20.96 -11.80
N ALA A 134 9.95 -20.18 -10.76
CA ALA A 134 10.52 -18.84 -10.94
C ALA A 134 11.83 -18.86 -11.73
N ASP A 135 12.70 -19.83 -11.47
CA ASP A 135 13.98 -19.98 -12.17
C ASP A 135 13.77 -20.33 -13.65
N CYS A 136 12.79 -21.19 -13.97
CA CYS A 136 12.39 -21.47 -15.35
C CYS A 136 11.89 -20.21 -16.06
N TYR A 137 11.02 -19.42 -15.43
CA TYR A 137 10.52 -18.16 -16.03
C TYR A 137 11.64 -17.12 -16.19
N ARG A 138 12.55 -16.97 -15.22
CA ARG A 138 13.74 -16.10 -15.36
C ARG A 138 14.62 -16.54 -16.53
N LYS A 139 14.84 -17.84 -16.70
CA LYS A 139 15.61 -18.36 -17.83
C LYS A 139 14.91 -18.09 -19.16
N ALA A 140 13.59 -18.31 -19.25
CA ALA A 140 12.80 -17.96 -20.43
C ALA A 140 12.92 -16.47 -20.77
N LEU A 141 12.85 -15.58 -19.77
CA LEU A 141 12.98 -14.13 -19.94
C LEU A 141 14.41 -13.70 -20.27
N SER A 142 15.44 -14.43 -19.83
CA SER A 142 16.82 -14.15 -20.25
C SER A 142 17.04 -14.45 -21.75
N LEU A 143 16.29 -15.40 -22.31
CA LEU A 143 16.32 -15.74 -23.75
C LEU A 143 15.37 -14.86 -24.57
N ARG A 144 14.20 -14.49 -24.02
CA ARG A 144 13.19 -13.64 -24.66
C ARG A 144 12.68 -12.58 -23.66
N PRO A 145 13.35 -11.41 -23.51
CA PRO A 145 13.01 -10.41 -22.51
C PRO A 145 11.62 -9.76 -22.71
N HIS A 146 11.13 -9.70 -23.94
CA HIS A 146 9.84 -9.09 -24.30
C HIS A 146 8.69 -10.10 -24.36
N TYR A 147 8.50 -10.89 -23.30
CA TYR A 147 7.46 -11.90 -23.24
C TYR A 147 6.48 -11.58 -22.08
N ALA A 148 5.43 -10.81 -22.40
CA ALA A 148 4.48 -10.29 -21.41
C ALA A 148 3.86 -11.37 -20.53
N GLU A 149 3.42 -12.49 -21.11
CA GLU A 149 2.82 -13.62 -20.40
C GLU A 149 3.78 -14.23 -19.35
N VAL A 150 5.06 -14.37 -19.71
CA VAL A 150 6.07 -14.95 -18.80
C VAL A 150 6.40 -14.00 -17.66
N HIS A 151 6.42 -12.67 -17.90
CA HIS A 151 6.49 -11.68 -16.83
C HIS A 151 5.29 -11.78 -15.88
N SER A 152 4.08 -11.95 -16.42
CA SER A 152 2.88 -12.13 -15.60
C SER A 152 2.97 -13.41 -14.75
N ASN A 153 3.32 -14.55 -15.35
CA ASN A 153 3.46 -15.83 -14.66
C ASN A 153 4.53 -15.78 -13.56
N LEU A 154 5.67 -15.12 -13.84
CA LEU A 154 6.69 -14.87 -12.83
C LEU A 154 6.16 -14.03 -11.68
N GLY A 155 5.37 -12.98 -11.97
CA GLY A 155 4.71 -12.16 -10.95
C GLY A 155 3.81 -12.97 -10.03
N VAL A 156 3.01 -13.89 -10.58
CA VAL A 156 2.13 -14.78 -9.80
C VAL A 156 2.94 -15.71 -8.89
N VAL A 157 4.01 -16.30 -9.39
CA VAL A 157 4.88 -17.20 -8.59
C VAL A 157 5.58 -16.43 -7.48
N LEU A 158 6.09 -15.22 -7.77
CA LEU A 158 6.75 -14.38 -6.78
C LEU A 158 5.77 -13.87 -5.70
N LYS A 159 4.50 -13.60 -6.06
CA LYS A 159 3.43 -13.33 -5.08
C LYS A 159 3.25 -14.51 -4.12
N ALA A 160 3.17 -15.73 -4.65
CA ALA A 160 3.05 -16.95 -3.84
C ALA A 160 4.28 -17.17 -2.94
N GLN A 161 5.46 -16.73 -3.34
CA GLN A 161 6.69 -16.72 -2.52
C GLN A 161 6.74 -15.57 -1.49
N ASN A 162 5.71 -14.73 -1.41
CA ASN A 162 5.66 -13.52 -0.56
C ASN A 162 6.77 -12.49 -0.90
N ASN A 163 7.22 -12.45 -2.15
CA ASN A 163 8.19 -11.47 -2.64
C ASN A 163 7.47 -10.32 -3.36
N LEU A 164 6.90 -9.40 -2.54
CA LEU A 164 6.06 -8.31 -2.99
C LEU A 164 6.73 -7.45 -4.08
N HIS A 165 7.94 -6.95 -3.81
CA HIS A 165 8.63 -6.02 -4.72
C HIS A 165 8.90 -6.66 -6.08
N ALA A 166 9.47 -7.87 -6.11
CA ALA A 166 9.79 -8.57 -7.36
C ALA A 166 8.51 -8.97 -8.13
N SER A 167 7.44 -9.34 -7.41
CA SER A 167 6.13 -9.64 -7.99
C SER A 167 5.54 -8.42 -8.68
N ALA A 168 5.44 -7.30 -7.97
CA ALA A 168 4.91 -6.03 -8.50
C ALA A 168 5.70 -5.57 -9.73
N GLN A 169 7.04 -5.63 -9.67
CA GLN A 169 7.90 -5.26 -10.79
C GLN A 169 7.67 -6.17 -12.01
N SER A 170 7.42 -7.47 -11.79
CA SER A 170 7.13 -8.42 -12.87
C SER A 170 5.79 -8.10 -13.55
N PHE A 171 4.74 -7.77 -12.78
CA PHE A 171 3.46 -7.32 -13.34
C PHE A 171 3.60 -6.00 -14.10
N ILE A 172 4.34 -5.04 -13.58
CA ILE A 172 4.63 -3.77 -14.29
C ILE A 172 5.34 -4.03 -15.62
N ASN A 173 6.31 -4.94 -15.66
CA ASN A 173 6.99 -5.27 -16.91
C ASN A 173 6.05 -5.94 -17.92
N ALA A 174 5.13 -6.80 -17.45
CA ALA A 174 4.08 -7.37 -18.28
C ALA A 174 3.15 -6.27 -18.86
N LEU A 175 2.73 -5.30 -18.03
CA LEU A 175 1.88 -4.17 -18.46
C LEU A 175 2.59 -3.21 -19.41
N LYS A 176 3.90 -3.01 -19.28
CA LYS A 176 4.68 -2.23 -20.26
C LYS A 176 4.66 -2.87 -21.65
N LEU A 177 4.64 -4.20 -21.71
CA LEU A 177 4.59 -4.95 -22.96
C LEU A 177 3.17 -5.12 -23.49
N ASN A 178 2.19 -5.23 -22.61
CA ASN A 178 0.76 -5.31 -22.96
C ASN A 178 -0.06 -4.44 -21.99
N PRO A 179 -0.23 -3.13 -22.28
CA PRO A 179 -0.94 -2.18 -21.40
C PRO A 179 -2.41 -2.53 -21.15
N ASN A 180 -3.03 -3.31 -22.03
CA ASN A 180 -4.44 -3.67 -21.95
C ASN A 180 -4.71 -5.01 -21.23
N ALA A 181 -3.70 -5.63 -20.65
CA ALA A 181 -3.83 -6.88 -19.92
C ALA A 181 -4.53 -6.67 -18.57
N SER A 182 -5.86 -6.61 -18.58
CA SER A 182 -6.70 -6.34 -17.40
C SER A 182 -6.48 -7.36 -16.26
N GLU A 183 -6.25 -8.62 -16.59
CA GLU A 183 -5.96 -9.67 -15.60
C GLU A 183 -4.62 -9.43 -14.88
N VAL A 184 -3.60 -9.00 -15.61
CA VAL A 184 -2.29 -8.66 -15.03
C VAL A 184 -2.43 -7.48 -14.08
N PHE A 185 -3.20 -6.45 -14.49
CA PHE A 185 -3.47 -5.31 -13.60
C PHE A 185 -4.27 -5.75 -12.37
N ALA A 186 -5.29 -6.61 -12.51
CA ALA A 186 -6.07 -7.10 -11.37
C ALA A 186 -5.20 -7.87 -10.35
N ASN A 187 -4.24 -8.67 -10.83
CA ASN A 187 -3.28 -9.35 -9.97
C ASN A 187 -2.36 -8.38 -9.22
N LEU A 188 -1.87 -7.34 -9.91
CA LEU A 188 -1.08 -6.28 -9.29
C LEU A 188 -1.90 -5.50 -8.26
N ASP A 189 -3.11 -5.06 -8.61
CA ASP A 189 -4.00 -4.30 -7.74
C ASP A 189 -4.34 -5.07 -6.45
N THR A 190 -4.64 -6.36 -6.59
CA THR A 190 -4.87 -7.26 -5.44
C THR A 190 -3.62 -7.35 -4.55
N LEU A 191 -2.45 -7.56 -5.15
CA LEU A 191 -1.18 -7.61 -4.43
C LEU A 191 -0.92 -6.32 -3.63
N LEU A 192 -1.13 -5.16 -4.26
CA LEU A 192 -0.89 -3.86 -3.63
C LEU A 192 -1.87 -3.58 -2.49
N LYS A 193 -3.13 -3.96 -2.64
CA LYS A 193 -4.16 -3.76 -1.60
C LYS A 193 -3.96 -4.67 -0.38
N GLU A 194 -3.48 -5.88 -0.60
CA GLU A 194 -3.35 -6.89 0.45
C GLU A 194 -2.02 -6.84 1.20
N GLN A 195 -0.93 -6.50 0.53
CA GLN A 195 0.42 -6.72 1.03
C GLN A 195 1.31 -5.47 1.06
N ALA A 196 1.03 -4.45 0.24
CA ALA A 196 1.90 -3.28 0.17
C ALA A 196 1.58 -2.23 1.24
N ALA A 197 2.60 -1.54 1.73
CA ALA A 197 2.42 -0.29 2.45
C ALA A 197 1.83 0.79 1.51
N PRO A 198 1.04 1.75 2.02
CA PRO A 198 0.34 2.72 1.16
C PRO A 198 1.26 3.54 0.25
N ASP A 199 2.42 3.97 0.74
CA ASP A 199 3.43 4.71 -0.03
C ASP A 199 4.08 3.86 -1.13
N GLU A 200 4.34 2.59 -0.85
CA GLU A 200 4.83 1.62 -1.81
C GLU A 200 3.77 1.34 -2.89
N ALA A 201 2.52 1.09 -2.48
CA ALA A 201 1.40 0.90 -3.39
C ALA A 201 1.21 2.11 -4.33
N LEU A 202 1.27 3.34 -3.78
CA LEU A 202 1.20 4.57 -4.56
C LEU A 202 2.28 4.65 -5.64
N THR A 203 3.50 4.22 -5.31
CA THR A 203 4.61 4.19 -6.26
C THR A 203 4.31 3.28 -7.46
N TYR A 204 3.77 2.09 -7.22
CA TYR A 204 3.38 1.17 -8.29
C TYR A 204 2.17 1.65 -9.08
N TYR A 205 1.13 2.19 -8.43
CA TYR A 205 0.00 2.79 -9.16
C TYR A 205 0.42 3.93 -10.08
N ARG A 206 1.36 4.78 -9.65
CA ARG A 206 1.94 5.83 -10.51
C ARG A 206 2.68 5.27 -11.72
N GLN A 207 3.38 4.14 -11.57
CA GLN A 207 4.01 3.46 -12.71
C GLN A 207 2.96 2.93 -13.71
N VAL A 208 1.85 2.35 -13.21
CA VAL A 208 0.73 1.93 -14.08
C VAL A 208 0.12 3.13 -14.81
N LEU A 209 -0.10 4.23 -14.11
CA LEU A 209 -0.66 5.45 -14.70
C LEU A 209 0.28 6.13 -15.72
N ALA A 210 1.59 5.96 -15.57
CA ALA A 210 2.55 6.38 -16.58
C ALA A 210 2.46 5.54 -17.87
N ILE A 211 2.03 4.26 -17.77
CA ILE A 211 1.80 3.37 -18.91
C ILE A 211 0.40 3.60 -19.50
N THR A 212 -0.62 3.65 -18.64
CA THR A 212 -2.04 3.80 -19.02
C THR A 212 -2.71 4.86 -18.15
N PRO A 213 -2.63 6.17 -18.53
CA PRO A 213 -3.17 7.27 -17.72
C PRO A 213 -4.67 7.18 -17.45
N THR A 214 -5.42 6.51 -18.33
CA THR A 214 -6.87 6.35 -18.25
C THR A 214 -7.32 5.14 -17.42
N ASN A 215 -6.43 4.42 -16.78
CA ASN A 215 -6.81 3.28 -15.94
C ASN A 215 -7.47 3.77 -14.65
N ILE A 216 -8.81 3.74 -14.62
CA ILE A 216 -9.64 4.24 -13.51
C ILE A 216 -9.33 3.50 -12.20
N ALA A 217 -9.13 2.18 -12.25
CA ALA A 217 -8.83 1.41 -11.04
C ALA A 217 -7.45 1.76 -10.46
N ALA A 218 -6.46 2.04 -11.31
CA ALA A 218 -5.17 2.55 -10.87
C ALA A 218 -5.27 3.98 -10.29
N GLN A 219 -6.12 4.85 -10.86
CA GLN A 219 -6.41 6.17 -10.30
C GLN A 219 -7.05 6.07 -8.91
N GLN A 220 -8.05 5.19 -8.75
CA GLN A 220 -8.68 4.93 -7.46
C GLN A 220 -7.70 4.32 -6.44
N GLY A 221 -6.89 3.35 -6.86
CA GLY A 221 -5.86 2.76 -6.02
C GLY A 221 -4.82 3.79 -5.54
N ALA A 222 -4.36 4.65 -6.45
CA ALA A 222 -3.44 5.75 -6.13
C ALA A 222 -4.06 6.76 -5.17
N TYR A 223 -5.33 7.14 -5.37
CA TYR A 223 -6.06 8.03 -4.47
C TYR A 223 -6.19 7.44 -3.07
N LEU A 224 -6.61 6.18 -2.95
CA LEU A 224 -6.74 5.50 -1.66
C LEU A 224 -5.40 5.32 -0.94
N ALA A 225 -4.34 5.00 -1.69
CA ALA A 225 -3.00 4.91 -1.14
C ALA A 225 -2.51 6.29 -0.64
N LEU A 226 -2.72 7.34 -1.44
CA LEU A 226 -2.33 8.70 -1.09
C LEU A 226 -3.09 9.21 0.14
N SER A 227 -4.42 9.01 0.21
CA SER A 227 -5.24 9.46 1.35
C SER A 227 -4.89 8.76 2.67
N ARG A 228 -4.33 7.54 2.61
CA ARG A 228 -3.79 6.84 3.78
C ARG A 228 -2.40 7.30 4.18
N THR A 229 -1.62 7.82 3.21
CA THR A 229 -0.23 8.25 3.43
C THR A 229 -0.16 9.72 3.83
N VAL A 230 -0.97 10.57 3.19
CA VAL A 230 -1.01 12.03 3.39
C VAL A 230 -2.43 12.42 3.78
N PRO A 231 -2.69 12.64 5.07
CA PRO A 231 -3.99 13.10 5.55
C PRO A 231 -4.44 14.41 4.89
N GLU A 232 -5.73 14.54 4.62
CA GLU A 232 -6.31 15.68 3.90
C GLU A 232 -6.10 17.03 4.61
N TRP A 233 -5.89 17.02 5.92
CA TRP A 233 -5.66 18.24 6.71
C TRP A 233 -4.29 18.89 6.47
N HIS A 234 -3.33 18.22 5.81
CA HIS A 234 -1.99 18.80 5.56
C HIS A 234 -2.06 20.10 4.74
N VAL A 235 -2.83 20.12 3.65
CA VAL A 235 -2.90 21.28 2.76
C VAL A 235 -3.56 22.48 3.44
N PRO A 236 -4.76 22.35 4.06
CA PRO A 236 -5.36 23.44 4.82
C PRO A 236 -4.45 23.94 5.95
N MET A 237 -3.77 23.04 6.66
CA MET A 237 -2.85 23.40 7.74
C MET A 237 -1.68 24.27 7.26
N MET A 238 -1.09 23.96 6.11
CA MET A 238 -0.02 24.77 5.51
C MET A 238 -0.49 26.18 5.14
N ASN A 239 -1.76 26.34 4.78
CA ASN A 239 -2.36 27.61 4.42
C ASN A 239 -2.84 28.44 5.62
N GLU A 240 -2.75 27.92 6.85
CA GLU A 240 -3.21 28.60 8.05
C GLU A 240 -2.23 29.70 8.48
N GLN A 241 -2.43 30.91 7.97
CA GLN A 241 -1.52 32.04 8.19
C GLN A 241 -1.36 32.42 9.67
N HIS A 242 -2.43 32.38 10.45
CA HIS A 242 -2.38 32.76 11.87
C HIS A 242 -1.46 31.79 12.66
N ARG A 243 -1.59 30.50 12.43
CA ARG A 243 -0.71 29.49 13.02
C ARG A 243 0.73 29.67 12.56
N ASN A 244 0.93 29.81 11.26
CA ASN A 244 2.26 29.97 10.67
C ASN A 244 2.96 31.23 11.18
N GLN A 245 2.21 32.33 11.36
CA GLN A 245 2.74 33.57 11.95
C GLN A 245 3.17 33.37 13.41
N ALA A 246 2.36 32.66 14.22
CA ALA A 246 2.70 32.40 15.62
C ALA A 246 4.00 31.57 15.74
N TYR A 247 4.18 30.53 14.89
CA TYR A 247 5.44 29.78 14.82
C TYR A 247 6.61 30.65 14.37
N PHE A 248 6.42 31.48 13.34
CA PHE A 248 7.45 32.38 12.84
C PHE A 248 7.90 33.37 13.90
N ASP A 249 6.98 33.99 14.63
CA ASP A 249 7.28 34.96 15.69
C ASP A 249 7.98 34.29 16.89
N ALA A 250 7.56 33.07 17.25
CA ALA A 250 8.23 32.29 18.27
C ALA A 250 9.67 31.94 17.88
N LEU A 251 9.88 31.41 16.68
CA LEU A 251 11.22 31.10 16.14
C LEU A 251 12.09 32.36 16.11
N LYS A 252 11.55 33.50 15.65
CA LYS A 252 12.24 34.79 15.62
C LYS A 252 12.71 35.26 16.99
N SER A 253 11.98 34.89 18.06
CA SER A 253 12.34 35.31 19.43
C SER A 253 13.52 34.52 20.02
N VAL A 254 13.88 33.34 19.45
CA VAL A 254 14.90 32.43 20.02
C VAL A 254 16.05 32.11 19.08
N ILE A 255 15.88 32.27 17.75
CA ILE A 255 16.91 31.94 16.78
C ILE A 255 17.98 33.02 16.74
N THR A 256 19.24 32.60 16.77
CA THR A 256 20.45 33.38 16.53
C THR A 256 21.28 32.74 15.41
N PRO A 257 22.27 33.43 14.82
CA PRO A 257 23.15 32.87 13.82
C PRO A 257 23.97 31.65 14.25
N GLN A 258 23.99 31.33 15.55
CA GLN A 258 24.67 30.16 16.11
C GLN A 258 23.72 29.01 16.41
N SER A 259 22.41 29.26 16.39
CA SER A 259 21.39 28.29 16.78
C SER A 259 21.34 27.10 15.83
N THR A 260 21.34 25.91 16.41
CA THR A 260 20.96 24.66 15.73
C THR A 260 19.52 24.31 16.10
N VAL A 261 18.72 23.94 15.11
CA VAL A 261 17.29 23.66 15.29
C VAL A 261 17.02 22.20 14.96
N PHE A 262 16.22 21.53 15.78
CA PHE A 262 15.66 20.23 15.49
C PHE A 262 14.14 20.32 15.37
N GLU A 263 13.56 19.85 14.27
CA GLU A 263 12.11 19.83 14.02
C GLU A 263 11.58 18.39 14.06
N ILE A 264 10.49 18.17 14.79
CA ILE A 264 9.72 16.93 14.78
C ILE A 264 8.47 17.11 13.90
N GLY A 265 8.36 16.28 12.86
CA GLY A 265 7.25 16.34 11.89
C GLY A 265 7.53 17.38 10.81
N THR A 266 8.39 17.02 9.84
CA THR A 266 8.79 17.94 8.75
C THR A 266 7.61 18.45 7.93
N GLY A 267 6.61 17.61 7.67
CA GLY A 267 5.50 17.95 6.77
C GLY A 267 6.02 18.49 5.42
N SER A 268 5.71 19.74 5.10
CA SER A 268 6.21 20.41 3.89
C SER A 268 7.63 21.00 4.03
N GLY A 269 8.22 20.98 5.22
CA GLY A 269 9.47 21.68 5.53
C GLY A 269 9.28 23.17 5.86
N LEU A 270 8.04 23.62 6.07
CA LEU A 270 7.73 25.04 6.26
C LEU A 270 8.41 25.62 7.51
N LEU A 271 8.31 24.97 8.66
CA LEU A 271 8.92 25.44 9.90
C LEU A 271 10.46 25.38 9.83
N ALA A 272 11.01 24.33 9.23
CA ALA A 272 12.46 24.25 8.95
C ALA A 272 12.94 25.43 8.10
N MET A 273 12.21 25.74 7.01
CA MET A 273 12.54 26.89 6.15
C MET A 273 12.36 28.23 6.87
N MET A 274 11.36 28.37 7.73
CA MET A 274 11.22 29.55 8.59
C MET A 274 12.43 29.74 9.50
N ALA A 275 12.88 28.66 10.17
CA ALA A 275 14.05 28.70 11.03
C ALA A 275 15.34 29.05 10.25
N ALA A 276 15.55 28.44 9.09
CA ALA A 276 16.68 28.76 8.22
C ALA A 276 16.64 30.20 7.72
N LYS A 277 15.47 30.71 7.31
CA LYS A 277 15.26 32.11 6.88
C LYS A 277 15.56 33.12 8.00
N LEU A 278 15.31 32.75 9.25
CA LEU A 278 15.64 33.57 10.43
C LEU A 278 17.13 33.52 10.81
N GLY A 279 17.94 32.78 10.06
CA GLY A 279 19.40 32.74 10.21
C GLY A 279 19.91 31.60 11.10
N ALA A 280 19.14 30.57 11.35
CA ALA A 280 19.66 29.38 12.05
C ALA A 280 20.89 28.80 11.33
N LYS A 281 21.93 28.45 12.09
CA LYS A 281 23.17 27.88 11.55
C LYS A 281 22.90 26.58 10.79
N GLN A 282 22.08 25.74 11.36
CA GLN A 282 21.67 24.46 10.76
C GLN A 282 20.29 24.06 11.29
N VAL A 283 19.48 23.49 10.42
CA VAL A 283 18.19 22.90 10.77
C VAL A 283 18.22 21.43 10.41
N THR A 284 17.81 20.58 11.34
CA THR A 284 17.55 19.16 11.07
C THR A 284 16.09 18.89 11.37
N SER A 285 15.42 18.23 10.45
CA SER A 285 14.02 17.85 10.60
C SER A 285 13.84 16.34 10.37
N CYS A 286 12.89 15.72 11.06
CA CYS A 286 12.57 14.31 10.86
C CYS A 286 11.11 14.12 10.48
N GLU A 287 10.87 13.15 9.58
CA GLU A 287 9.56 12.80 9.05
C GLU A 287 9.40 11.28 8.98
N THR A 288 8.29 10.79 9.50
CA THR A 288 8.02 9.35 9.57
C THR A 288 7.63 8.75 8.23
N VAL A 289 6.96 9.56 7.39
CA VAL A 289 6.42 9.14 6.09
C VAL A 289 7.44 9.43 5.00
N PRO A 290 8.06 8.40 4.38
CA PRO A 290 9.14 8.58 3.39
C PRO A 290 8.75 9.48 2.22
N LEU A 291 7.51 9.36 1.74
CA LEU A 291 6.98 10.19 0.65
C LEU A 291 6.94 11.67 1.02
N ILE A 292 6.48 12.00 2.23
CA ILE A 292 6.43 13.38 2.74
C ILE A 292 7.86 13.89 2.92
N ALA A 293 8.75 13.10 3.51
CA ALA A 293 10.16 13.47 3.68
C ALA A 293 10.86 13.76 2.33
N GLN A 294 10.60 12.93 1.31
CA GLN A 294 11.14 13.16 -0.04
C GLN A 294 10.58 14.45 -0.65
N THR A 295 9.28 14.68 -0.52
CA THR A 295 8.60 15.88 -1.02
C THR A 295 9.16 17.13 -0.32
N ALA A 296 9.34 17.09 1.00
CA ALA A 296 9.93 18.19 1.77
C ALA A 296 11.36 18.53 1.31
N ARG A 297 12.20 17.52 1.04
CA ARG A 297 13.55 17.75 0.52
C ARG A 297 13.52 18.51 -0.82
N GLN A 298 12.57 18.15 -1.70
CA GLN A 298 12.43 18.84 -2.98
C GLN A 298 11.96 20.29 -2.78
N ILE A 299 10.94 20.53 -1.93
CA ILE A 299 10.45 21.87 -1.62
C ILE A 299 11.56 22.73 -1.03
N ILE A 300 12.34 22.21 -0.10
CA ILE A 300 13.47 22.91 0.54
C ILE A 300 14.54 23.28 -0.49
N ALA A 301 14.88 22.34 -1.38
CA ALA A 301 15.84 22.59 -2.47
C ALA A 301 15.34 23.64 -3.45
N ASP A 302 14.07 23.58 -3.86
CA ASP A 302 13.44 24.55 -4.77
C ASP A 302 13.41 25.97 -4.18
N ASN A 303 13.40 26.09 -2.84
CA ASN A 303 13.48 27.36 -2.11
C ASN A 303 14.94 27.80 -1.79
N GLY A 304 15.96 27.04 -2.22
CA GLY A 304 17.36 27.41 -2.12
C GLY A 304 18.00 27.26 -0.72
N PHE A 305 17.42 26.46 0.18
CA PHE A 305 17.97 26.26 1.53
C PHE A 305 18.92 25.05 1.56
N GLY A 306 20.25 25.32 1.66
CA GLY A 306 21.27 24.27 1.76
C GLY A 306 21.64 23.83 3.18
N ASN A 307 21.15 24.56 4.20
CA ASN A 307 21.45 24.28 5.62
C ASN A 307 20.33 23.50 6.35
N ILE A 308 19.42 22.87 5.60
CA ILE A 308 18.33 22.04 6.13
C ILE A 308 18.56 20.58 5.75
N LYS A 309 18.59 19.68 6.75
CA LYS A 309 18.66 18.23 6.58
C LYS A 309 17.32 17.60 6.97
N VAL A 310 16.70 16.84 6.07
CA VAL A 310 15.49 16.06 6.37
C VAL A 310 15.84 14.57 6.47
N ILE A 311 15.48 13.95 7.59
CA ILE A 311 15.74 12.55 7.91
C ILE A 311 14.41 11.79 7.90
N ALA A 312 14.31 10.71 7.10
CA ALA A 312 13.11 9.88 7.02
C ALA A 312 13.13 8.82 8.14
N LYS A 313 12.91 9.26 9.38
CA LYS A 313 12.86 8.43 10.60
C LYS A 313 11.90 9.05 11.62
N LYS A 314 11.44 8.25 12.58
CA LYS A 314 10.79 8.78 13.79
C LYS A 314 11.78 9.55 14.64
N SER A 315 11.31 10.58 15.35
CA SER A 315 12.16 11.35 16.29
C SER A 315 12.81 10.47 17.35
N THR A 316 12.13 9.42 17.77
CA THR A 316 12.61 8.44 18.75
C THR A 316 13.72 7.52 18.22
N GLU A 317 13.93 7.47 16.90
CA GLU A 317 14.97 6.66 16.24
C GLU A 317 16.19 7.48 15.83
N ILE A 318 16.17 8.80 16.05
CA ILE A 318 17.28 9.70 15.71
C ILE A 318 18.45 9.46 16.67
N GLU A 319 19.63 9.26 16.12
CA GLU A 319 20.86 9.05 16.86
C GLU A 319 21.75 10.29 16.85
N VAL A 320 22.29 10.62 18.04
CA VAL A 320 23.17 11.77 18.24
C VAL A 320 24.59 11.29 18.51
N GLY A 321 25.56 11.79 17.76
CA GLY A 321 26.97 11.44 17.89
C GLY A 321 27.80 12.01 16.77
N VAL A 322 29.11 11.96 16.91
CA VAL A 322 30.08 12.46 15.92
C VAL A 322 30.51 11.37 14.93
N GLU A 323 30.14 10.14 15.19
CA GLU A 323 30.42 9.00 14.33
C GLU A 323 29.65 9.13 13.00
N GLU A 324 30.18 8.55 11.93
CA GLU A 324 29.66 8.69 10.58
C GLU A 324 28.26 8.06 10.38
N ASP A 325 27.93 7.06 11.21
CA ASP A 325 26.64 6.37 11.20
C ASP A 325 25.52 7.13 11.95
N LYS A 326 25.85 8.23 12.66
CA LYS A 326 24.87 9.00 13.44
C LYS A 326 24.08 9.99 12.58
N ASP A 327 22.83 10.22 12.98
CA ASP A 327 21.90 11.09 12.26
C ASP A 327 22.26 12.57 12.40
N ILE A 328 22.62 13.00 13.62
CA ILE A 328 22.99 14.38 13.93
C ILE A 328 24.26 14.42 14.82
N PRO A 329 25.17 15.40 14.59
CA PRO A 329 26.46 15.43 15.29
C PRO A 329 26.35 15.86 16.76
N ALA A 330 25.31 16.60 17.12
CA ALA A 330 25.11 17.14 18.48
C ALA A 330 23.65 17.48 18.72
N LYS A 331 23.28 17.65 19.97
CA LYS A 331 21.97 18.14 20.41
C LYS A 331 21.71 19.58 19.92
N ALA A 332 20.44 19.90 19.65
CA ALA A 332 20.01 21.20 19.15
C ALA A 332 19.82 22.25 20.28
N ASP A 333 19.88 23.53 19.90
CA ASP A 333 19.57 24.65 20.79
C ASP A 333 18.05 24.91 20.88
N VAL A 334 17.33 24.59 19.79
CA VAL A 334 15.88 24.79 19.69
C VAL A 334 15.24 23.51 19.18
N LEU A 335 14.20 23.05 19.87
CA LEU A 335 13.30 21.99 19.44
C LEU A 335 11.99 22.65 18.98
N VAL A 336 11.59 22.44 17.75
CA VAL A 336 10.29 22.89 17.24
C VAL A 336 9.48 21.68 16.80
N SER A 337 8.19 21.69 17.05
CA SER A 337 7.30 20.61 16.63
C SER A 337 5.91 21.12 16.27
N GLU A 338 5.31 20.49 15.26
CA GLU A 338 3.91 20.64 14.93
C GLU A 338 3.29 19.25 14.72
N ILE A 339 3.14 18.53 15.81
CA ILE A 339 2.55 17.19 15.91
C ILE A 339 1.33 17.20 16.87
N PHE A 340 0.71 18.35 17.03
CA PHE A 340 -0.42 18.55 17.93
C PHE A 340 -1.73 18.24 17.20
N SER A 341 -2.57 17.41 17.79
CA SER A 341 -3.94 17.23 17.30
C SER A 341 -4.86 18.36 17.75
N SER A 342 -6.07 18.39 17.22
CA SER A 342 -7.16 19.28 17.68
C SER A 342 -7.48 19.14 19.18
N GLU A 343 -7.07 18.02 19.78
CA GLU A 343 -7.22 17.75 21.21
C GLU A 343 -5.93 17.96 22.01
N LEU A 344 -4.89 18.48 21.39
CA LEU A 344 -3.52 18.68 21.88
C LEU A 344 -2.71 17.36 21.96
N LEU A 345 -3.27 16.27 22.47
CA LEU A 345 -2.53 15.08 22.91
C LEU A 345 -2.40 13.96 21.85
N GLY A 346 -3.01 14.13 20.68
CA GLY A 346 -2.89 13.15 19.58
C GLY A 346 -1.44 12.94 19.10
N GLU A 347 -1.24 11.97 18.22
CA GLU A 347 0.03 11.72 17.53
C GLU A 347 1.24 11.46 18.46
N HIS A 348 1.00 10.97 19.67
CA HIS A 348 2.03 10.70 20.67
C HIS A 348 2.87 11.92 21.07
N VAL A 349 2.28 13.10 21.07
CA VAL A 349 2.95 14.39 21.40
C VAL A 349 3.78 14.29 22.68
N LEU A 350 3.18 13.91 23.80
CA LEU A 350 3.87 13.90 25.10
C LEU A 350 5.07 12.96 25.12
N PRO A 351 4.96 11.68 24.73
CA PRO A 351 6.13 10.79 24.67
C PRO A 351 7.21 11.28 23.70
N SER A 352 6.82 11.89 22.57
CA SER A 352 7.79 12.40 21.60
C SER A 352 8.56 13.60 22.12
N LEU A 353 7.90 14.53 22.80
CA LEU A 353 8.54 15.69 23.42
C LEU A 353 9.45 15.28 24.61
N GLU A 354 8.99 14.39 25.48
CA GLU A 354 9.80 13.85 26.58
C GLU A 354 11.10 13.20 26.08
N ASP A 355 10.98 12.37 25.04
CA ASP A 355 12.14 11.69 24.45
C ASP A 355 13.08 12.70 23.75
N ALA A 356 12.53 13.61 22.94
CA ALA A 356 13.33 14.59 22.20
C ALA A 356 14.04 15.57 23.13
N LYS A 357 13.39 16.07 24.19
CA LYS A 357 14.04 16.90 25.19
C LYS A 357 15.26 16.20 25.79
N ARG A 358 15.11 14.96 26.20
CA ARG A 358 16.19 14.18 26.81
C ARG A 358 17.35 13.90 25.86
N ARG A 359 17.05 13.51 24.61
CA ARG A 359 18.08 13.00 23.67
C ARG A 359 18.55 14.04 22.67
N LEU A 360 17.66 14.91 22.16
CA LEU A 360 17.91 15.76 21.01
C LEU A 360 18.12 17.23 21.38
N LEU A 361 17.69 17.67 22.55
CA LEU A 361 17.78 19.06 23.00
C LEU A 361 18.92 19.24 24.00
N LYS A 362 19.68 20.34 23.88
CA LYS A 362 20.68 20.76 24.85
C LYS A 362 20.04 21.11 26.21
N PRO A 363 20.76 21.01 27.33
CA PRO A 363 20.33 21.61 28.58
C PRO A 363 19.99 23.10 28.37
N GLN A 364 18.87 23.56 28.89
CA GLN A 364 18.34 24.94 28.71
C GLN A 364 17.97 25.30 27.24
N GLY A 365 17.93 24.33 26.34
CA GLY A 365 17.42 24.54 24.98
C GLY A 365 15.95 24.94 25.00
N LYS A 366 15.51 25.62 23.95
CA LYS A 366 14.15 26.13 23.81
C LYS A 366 13.22 25.13 23.13
N VAL A 367 11.96 25.10 23.57
CA VAL A 367 10.91 24.25 22.95
C VAL A 367 9.83 25.16 22.37
N ILE A 368 9.42 24.88 21.14
CA ILE A 368 8.34 25.61 20.44
C ILE A 368 7.29 24.61 19.96
N PRO A 369 6.03 24.72 20.42
CA PRO A 369 5.52 25.59 21.50
C PRO A 369 6.15 25.26 22.85
N ALA A 370 6.32 26.28 23.70
CA ALA A 370 6.91 26.12 25.03
C ALA A 370 5.92 25.51 26.04
N ALA A 371 4.63 25.78 25.88
CA ALA A 371 3.58 25.21 26.71
C ALA A 371 2.27 25.06 25.93
N GLY A 372 1.40 24.19 26.41
CA GLY A 372 0.05 23.98 25.85
C GLY A 372 -1.00 23.78 26.93
N SER A 373 -2.22 24.19 26.65
CA SER A 373 -3.38 23.99 27.52
C SER A 373 -4.55 23.42 26.76
N ILE A 374 -5.23 22.45 27.37
CA ILE A 374 -6.54 21.99 26.93
C ILE A 374 -7.58 22.85 27.67
N MET A 375 -8.30 23.66 26.92
CA MET A 375 -9.32 24.55 27.41
C MET A 375 -10.70 23.92 27.22
N ILE A 376 -11.61 24.15 28.16
CA ILE A 376 -13.01 23.73 28.05
C ILE A 376 -13.94 24.86 28.49
N GLY A 377 -15.15 24.89 27.93
CA GLY A 377 -16.22 25.80 28.34
C GLY A 377 -17.59 25.15 28.19
N LEU A 378 -18.54 25.61 28.99
CA LEU A 378 -19.95 25.22 28.81
C LEU A 378 -20.50 25.93 27.57
N PHE A 379 -21.29 25.21 26.76
CA PHE A 379 -21.88 25.82 25.57
C PHE A 379 -23.35 25.49 25.38
N THR A 380 -24.03 26.38 24.66
CA THR A 380 -25.36 26.15 24.08
C THR A 380 -25.26 26.10 22.55
N GLY A 381 -26.16 25.36 21.92
CA GLY A 381 -26.23 25.21 20.47
C GLY A 381 -27.18 24.08 20.09
N ASP A 382 -28.47 24.41 19.98
CA ASP A 382 -29.49 23.43 19.59
C ASP A 382 -29.23 22.85 18.18
N ASP A 383 -28.64 23.65 17.28
CA ASP A 383 -28.26 23.21 15.95
C ASP A 383 -27.15 22.16 16.02
N ILE A 384 -26.19 22.35 16.93
CA ILE A 384 -25.12 21.35 17.16
C ILE A 384 -25.74 20.06 17.64
N ARG A 385 -26.62 20.11 18.63
CA ARG A 385 -27.28 18.93 19.16
C ARG A 385 -28.09 18.22 18.08
N ARG A 386 -28.90 18.94 17.30
CA ARG A 386 -29.72 18.37 16.21
C ARG A 386 -28.90 17.72 15.09
N ASN A 387 -27.69 18.21 14.83
CA ASN A 387 -26.79 17.63 13.83
C ASN A 387 -25.98 16.42 14.35
N LEU A 388 -25.83 16.32 15.66
CA LEU A 388 -25.01 15.27 16.29
C LEU A 388 -25.83 14.15 16.93
N LEU A 389 -27.05 14.43 17.33
CA LEU A 389 -27.99 13.49 17.96
C LEU A 389 -29.32 13.51 17.21
N VAL A 390 -30.01 12.40 17.21
CA VAL A 390 -31.36 12.28 16.64
C VAL A 390 -32.40 12.22 17.76
N GLU A 391 -33.50 12.94 17.63
CA GLU A 391 -34.65 12.91 18.56
C GLU A 391 -35.84 12.23 17.90
N ASP A 392 -36.40 12.87 16.89
CA ASP A 392 -37.45 12.29 16.06
C ASP A 392 -37.21 12.57 14.56
N ALA A 393 -37.77 11.75 13.69
CA ALA A 393 -37.87 12.01 12.27
C ALA A 393 -39.18 11.43 11.74
N PHE A 394 -39.95 12.23 10.99
CA PHE A 394 -41.25 11.83 10.44
C PHE A 394 -42.26 11.33 11.50
N GLY A 395 -42.19 11.83 12.74
CA GLY A 395 -43.03 11.40 13.85
C GLY A 395 -42.60 10.09 14.54
N PHE A 396 -41.45 9.55 14.20
CA PHE A 396 -40.86 8.39 14.85
C PHE A 396 -39.79 8.82 15.85
N ASN A 397 -39.90 8.33 17.10
CA ASN A 397 -38.85 8.53 18.09
C ASN A 397 -37.62 7.68 17.75
N LEU A 398 -36.50 8.30 17.43
CA LEU A 398 -35.24 7.67 17.09
C LEU A 398 -34.16 7.84 18.16
N GLN A 399 -34.50 8.38 19.33
CA GLN A 399 -33.52 8.70 20.39
C GLN A 399 -32.66 7.49 20.81
N HIS A 400 -33.20 6.28 20.69
CA HIS A 400 -32.46 5.07 21.03
C HIS A 400 -31.22 4.86 20.15
N PHE A 401 -31.20 5.45 18.94
CA PHE A 401 -30.04 5.39 18.06
C PHE A 401 -28.82 6.12 18.66
N ASN A 402 -29.05 7.09 19.55
CA ASN A 402 -27.96 7.83 20.20
C ASN A 402 -27.10 6.93 21.12
N SER A 403 -27.59 5.77 21.55
CA SER A 403 -26.83 4.82 22.37
C SER A 403 -25.67 4.15 21.58
N VAL A 404 -25.71 4.20 20.25
CA VAL A 404 -24.65 3.63 19.35
C VAL A 404 -23.82 4.70 18.68
N VAL A 405 -23.99 5.98 19.03
CA VAL A 405 -23.17 7.10 18.57
C VAL A 405 -22.36 7.70 19.73
N SER A 406 -21.16 8.17 19.42
CA SER A 406 -20.34 8.85 20.41
C SER A 406 -20.94 10.23 20.76
N ASN A 407 -20.97 10.57 22.03
CA ASN A 407 -21.29 11.92 22.50
C ASN A 407 -20.12 12.92 22.35
N LYS A 408 -18.95 12.44 21.95
CA LYS A 408 -17.76 13.23 21.62
C LYS A 408 -17.67 13.42 20.11
N ARG A 409 -17.61 14.66 19.63
CA ARG A 409 -17.58 14.99 18.21
C ARG A 409 -16.63 16.14 17.91
N MET A 410 -15.85 15.98 16.82
CA MET A 410 -15.15 17.10 16.21
C MET A 410 -16.15 18.00 15.51
N ILE A 411 -16.07 19.31 15.73
CA ILE A 411 -16.97 20.31 15.17
C ILE A 411 -16.30 20.90 13.94
N ALA A 412 -16.88 20.64 12.77
CA ALA A 412 -16.47 21.31 11.55
C ALA A 412 -16.87 22.80 11.62
N ARG A 413 -15.95 23.65 11.30
CA ARG A 413 -15.88 25.06 11.63
C ARG A 413 -16.98 25.97 11.07
N ASN A 414 -17.52 25.65 9.91
CA ASN A 414 -18.44 26.54 9.20
C ASN A 414 -19.91 26.23 9.45
N ASP A 415 -20.21 25.20 10.22
CA ASP A 415 -21.56 24.65 10.23
C ASP A 415 -22.36 24.98 11.48
N LEU A 416 -21.72 25.48 12.57
CA LEU A 416 -22.40 25.54 13.87
C LEU A 416 -21.99 26.78 14.69
N ASN A 417 -22.97 27.57 15.11
CA ASN A 417 -22.76 28.64 16.09
C ASN A 417 -22.60 28.05 17.49
N ILE A 418 -21.40 28.17 18.05
CA ILE A 418 -21.11 27.82 19.43
C ILE A 418 -21.24 29.08 20.28
N GLU A 419 -22.22 29.12 21.16
CA GLU A 419 -22.34 30.18 22.16
C GLU A 419 -21.85 29.65 23.50
N LEU A 420 -20.82 30.30 24.04
CA LEU A 420 -20.28 29.93 25.35
C LEU A 420 -21.18 30.44 26.47
N LEU A 421 -21.49 29.59 27.42
CA LEU A 421 -22.22 29.91 28.65
C LEU A 421 -21.28 30.15 29.83
N SER A 422 -19.98 29.95 29.66
CA SER A 422 -18.96 30.21 30.67
C SER A 422 -17.69 30.76 30.05
N ASP A 423 -16.82 31.35 30.87
CA ASP A 423 -15.43 31.57 30.50
C ASP A 423 -14.74 30.21 30.24
N GLY A 424 -13.66 30.23 29.45
CA GLY A 424 -12.80 29.04 29.27
C GLY A 424 -12.02 28.71 30.54
N VAL A 425 -11.97 27.44 30.88
CA VAL A 425 -11.17 26.91 32.00
C VAL A 425 -10.11 25.98 31.47
N ALA A 426 -8.85 26.14 31.89
CA ALA A 426 -7.78 25.21 31.56
C ALA A 426 -7.99 23.89 32.29
N ALA A 427 -8.44 22.91 31.53
CA ALA A 427 -8.61 21.56 32.06
C ALA A 427 -7.26 20.91 32.35
N PHE A 428 -6.29 21.02 31.43
CA PHE A 428 -4.94 20.52 31.62
C PHE A 428 -3.93 21.51 31.07
N ASN A 429 -2.81 21.66 31.76
CA ASN A 429 -1.67 22.48 31.35
C ASN A 429 -0.43 21.60 31.24
N PHE A 430 0.38 21.86 30.23
CA PHE A 430 1.61 21.15 29.93
C PHE A 430 2.72 22.19 29.70
N ASP A 431 3.73 22.22 30.55
CA ASP A 431 4.92 23.02 30.35
C ASP A 431 5.94 22.18 29.54
N PHE A 432 5.89 22.27 28.21
CA PHE A 432 6.74 21.47 27.33
C PHE A 432 8.24 21.83 27.46
N GLU A 433 8.56 23.06 27.86
CA GLU A 433 9.94 23.47 28.10
C GLU A 433 10.42 23.05 29.49
N GLY A 434 9.60 23.24 30.53
CA GLY A 434 9.97 23.00 31.93
C GLY A 434 9.85 21.54 32.36
N ASP A 435 8.72 20.89 32.09
CA ASP A 435 8.43 19.54 32.59
C ASP A 435 9.11 18.46 31.77
N ASP A 436 9.78 17.51 32.45
CA ASP A 436 10.46 16.37 31.80
C ASP A 436 9.53 15.16 31.58
N TYR A 437 8.39 15.12 32.26
CA TYR A 437 7.44 14.02 32.19
C TYR A 437 6.01 14.52 32.44
N PHE A 438 5.07 14.03 31.66
CA PHE A 438 3.65 14.39 31.71
C PHE A 438 2.79 13.18 32.09
N PRO A 439 2.48 12.97 33.39
CA PRO A 439 1.68 11.83 33.81
C PRO A 439 0.23 11.93 33.31
N ALA A 440 -0.44 10.80 33.20
CA ALA A 440 -1.90 10.78 33.06
C ALA A 440 -2.57 11.44 34.25
N GLN A 441 -3.64 12.22 34.04
CA GLN A 441 -4.31 12.99 35.08
C GLN A 441 -5.81 12.75 35.06
N SER A 442 -6.43 12.86 36.23
CA SER A 442 -7.88 12.91 36.40
C SER A 442 -8.19 13.91 37.50
N LYS A 443 -9.22 14.77 37.30
CA LYS A 443 -9.63 15.76 38.27
C LYS A 443 -11.06 16.24 38.03
N SER A 444 -11.65 16.87 39.05
CA SER A 444 -12.93 17.58 38.93
C SER A 444 -12.70 19.09 38.82
N LEU A 445 -13.42 19.72 37.93
CA LEU A 445 -13.35 21.14 37.61
C LEU A 445 -14.67 21.80 38.00
N ARG A 446 -14.59 23.04 38.44
CA ARG A 446 -15.74 23.90 38.78
C ARG A 446 -15.83 24.99 37.71
N ILE A 447 -16.88 24.95 36.90
CA ILE A 447 -17.10 25.96 35.84
C ILE A 447 -18.26 26.86 36.24
N THR A 448 -18.01 28.15 36.36
CA THR A 448 -19.02 29.13 36.71
C THR A 448 -19.74 29.60 35.45
N VAL A 449 -21.05 29.52 35.45
CA VAL A 449 -21.93 29.98 34.39
C VAL A 449 -21.95 31.52 34.34
N LYS A 450 -21.71 32.09 33.18
CA LYS A 450 -21.75 33.54 32.89
C LYS A 450 -23.04 33.96 32.17
N THR A 451 -23.60 33.09 31.37
CA THR A 451 -24.84 33.32 30.62
C THR A 451 -25.83 32.21 30.94
N ALA A 452 -27.05 32.57 31.31
CA ALA A 452 -28.11 31.58 31.57
C ALA A 452 -28.61 31.00 30.26
N GLY A 453 -28.96 29.70 30.27
CA GLY A 453 -29.45 29.05 29.07
C GLY A 453 -29.52 27.53 29.19
N HIS A 454 -29.82 26.89 28.08
CA HIS A 454 -29.73 25.41 27.92
C HIS A 454 -28.29 25.04 27.63
N CYS A 455 -27.61 24.42 28.59
CA CYS A 455 -26.27 23.92 28.40
C CYS A 455 -26.34 22.53 27.71
N CYS A 456 -25.86 22.44 26.47
CA CYS A 456 -25.86 21.22 25.68
C CYS A 456 -24.67 20.32 25.98
N GLY A 457 -23.59 20.86 26.56
CA GLY A 457 -22.37 20.10 26.80
C GLY A 457 -21.15 20.98 27.05
N LEU A 458 -20.00 20.42 26.77
CA LEU A 458 -18.69 21.06 26.84
C LEU A 458 -18.10 21.21 25.45
N VAL A 459 -17.49 22.33 25.18
CA VAL A 459 -16.63 22.51 24.01
C VAL A 459 -15.18 22.64 24.47
N GLN A 460 -14.31 21.88 23.79
CA GLN A 460 -12.86 21.85 24.00
C GLN A 460 -12.18 22.62 22.87
N TRP A 461 -11.13 23.36 23.22
CA TRP A 461 -10.17 23.96 22.29
C TRP A 461 -8.76 23.92 22.87
N ILE A 462 -7.76 24.30 22.09
CA ILE A 462 -6.36 24.34 22.51
C ILE A 462 -5.85 25.77 22.60
N GLN A 463 -4.95 26.00 23.54
CA GLN A 463 -4.20 27.25 23.69
C GLN A 463 -2.71 26.90 23.81
N LEU A 464 -1.85 27.51 23.00
CA LEU A 464 -0.41 27.30 22.99
C LEU A 464 0.32 28.60 23.37
N ASP A 465 1.23 28.50 24.33
CA ASP A 465 2.25 29.53 24.56
C ASP A 465 3.47 29.15 23.71
N MET A 466 3.69 29.89 22.64
CA MET A 466 4.67 29.54 21.62
C MET A 466 6.11 29.76 22.08
N ASN A 467 6.36 30.67 23.03
CA ASN A 467 7.70 31.09 23.44
C ASN A 467 7.95 31.17 24.96
N GLY A 468 7.06 30.63 25.76
CA GLY A 468 7.20 30.48 27.23
C GLY A 468 7.01 31.78 28.04
N ASN A 469 6.68 32.87 27.43
CA ASN A 469 6.48 34.17 28.13
C ASN A 469 5.10 34.80 27.84
N LYS A 470 4.21 34.05 27.21
CA LYS A 470 2.83 34.46 26.86
C LYS A 470 2.72 35.70 25.94
N LYS A 471 3.82 36.07 25.28
CA LYS A 471 3.80 37.17 24.29
C LYS A 471 3.41 36.70 22.90
N VAL A 472 3.69 35.44 22.56
CA VAL A 472 3.26 34.83 21.34
C VAL A 472 2.34 33.66 21.67
N MET A 473 1.04 33.92 21.53
CA MET A 473 0.01 32.92 21.83
C MET A 473 -0.70 32.49 20.57
N PHE A 474 -1.05 31.22 20.50
CA PHE A 474 -1.99 30.70 19.54
C PHE A 474 -3.15 30.01 20.25
N GLU A 475 -4.36 30.24 19.77
CA GLU A 475 -5.53 29.51 20.25
C GLU A 475 -6.59 29.40 19.14
N ASN A 476 -7.35 28.32 19.17
CA ASN A 476 -8.49 28.09 18.29
C ASN A 476 -9.82 28.26 19.06
N HIS A 477 -9.94 29.35 19.82
CA HIS A 477 -11.11 29.65 20.64
C HIS A 477 -12.42 29.65 19.83
N PRO A 478 -13.52 29.06 20.34
CA PRO A 478 -14.79 28.93 19.62
C PRO A 478 -15.38 30.22 19.08
N SER A 479 -15.18 31.34 19.78
CA SER A 479 -15.67 32.65 19.35
C SER A 479 -14.85 33.31 18.23
N GLN A 480 -13.71 32.77 17.86
CA GLN A 480 -12.87 33.34 16.80
C GLN A 480 -13.30 32.86 15.41
N THR A 481 -14.53 33.11 15.00
CA THR A 481 -15.13 32.65 13.75
C THR A 481 -14.43 33.14 12.47
N SER A 482 -13.71 34.27 12.56
CA SER A 482 -13.01 34.88 11.41
C SER A 482 -11.65 34.26 11.09
N LYS A 483 -11.09 33.42 11.97
CA LYS A 483 -9.78 32.82 11.80
C LYS A 483 -9.95 31.33 11.48
N VAL A 484 -9.65 30.94 10.26
CA VAL A 484 -9.68 29.52 9.85
C VAL A 484 -8.52 28.78 10.52
N SER A 485 -8.80 27.83 11.43
CA SER A 485 -7.82 26.88 11.99
C SER A 485 -8.14 25.45 11.61
N ASN A 486 -7.15 24.64 11.30
CA ASN A 486 -7.34 23.22 11.06
C ASN A 486 -7.48 22.41 12.35
N TRP A 487 -7.06 22.96 13.45
CA TRP A 487 -7.40 22.41 14.76
C TRP A 487 -8.87 22.73 15.06
N GLN A 488 -9.70 21.72 14.93
CA GLN A 488 -11.14 21.82 15.18
C GLN A 488 -11.41 21.89 16.68
N GLN A 489 -12.56 22.42 17.07
CA GLN A 489 -13.06 22.25 18.43
C GLN A 489 -13.65 20.84 18.57
N CYS A 490 -13.69 20.33 19.82
CA CYS A 490 -14.33 19.07 20.13
C CYS A 490 -15.50 19.31 21.09
N ALA A 491 -16.71 18.88 20.71
CA ALA A 491 -17.87 18.91 21.59
C ALA A 491 -18.00 17.59 22.36
N TYR A 492 -18.36 17.71 23.63
CA TYR A 492 -18.77 16.62 24.51
C TYR A 492 -20.21 16.88 24.93
N LEU A 493 -21.15 16.23 24.28
CA LEU A 493 -22.57 16.43 24.52
C LEU A 493 -23.00 15.73 25.81
N PHE A 494 -23.84 16.41 26.61
CA PHE A 494 -24.56 15.79 27.71
C PHE A 494 -25.71 14.94 27.18
N ASP A 495 -26.03 13.85 27.84
CA ASP A 495 -27.16 12.97 27.47
C ASP A 495 -28.46 13.76 27.33
N ALA A 496 -28.70 14.68 28.26
CA ALA A 496 -29.75 15.69 28.17
C ALA A 496 -29.19 17.07 28.47
N PRO A 497 -29.65 18.13 27.78
CA PRO A 497 -29.28 19.48 28.13
C PRO A 497 -29.73 19.84 29.56
N ILE A 498 -28.93 20.63 30.26
CA ILE A 498 -29.24 21.10 31.59
C ILE A 498 -29.56 22.59 31.56
N GLN A 499 -30.61 23.04 32.28
CA GLN A 499 -30.89 24.43 32.45
C GLN A 499 -29.91 25.05 33.46
N VAL A 500 -29.17 26.06 33.05
CA VAL A 500 -28.18 26.74 33.91
C VAL A 500 -28.51 28.20 34.13
N LYS A 501 -28.12 28.73 35.28
CA LYS A 501 -28.34 30.15 35.70
C LYS A 501 -27.01 30.84 35.90
N VAL A 502 -26.97 32.15 35.69
CA VAL A 502 -25.78 32.97 35.97
C VAL A 502 -25.33 32.78 37.42
N GLY A 503 -24.02 32.57 37.60
CA GLY A 503 -23.40 32.29 38.90
C GLY A 503 -23.50 30.85 39.37
N GLN A 504 -24.28 30.01 38.71
CA GLN A 504 -24.30 28.56 38.99
C GLN A 504 -22.95 27.95 38.71
N VAL A 505 -22.54 27.01 39.56
CA VAL A 505 -21.31 26.22 39.34
C VAL A 505 -21.69 24.83 38.80
N VAL A 506 -21.17 24.51 37.65
CA VAL A 506 -21.29 23.17 37.05
C VAL A 506 -20.01 22.39 37.36
N LEU A 507 -20.17 21.18 37.90
CA LEU A 507 -19.05 20.27 38.13
C LEU A 507 -18.79 19.45 36.87
N VAL A 508 -17.54 19.37 36.47
CA VAL A 508 -17.09 18.63 35.29
C VAL A 508 -15.90 17.73 35.66
N ASN A 509 -15.99 16.48 35.38
CA ASN A 509 -14.84 15.58 35.49
C ASN A 509 -14.03 15.62 34.20
N ALA A 510 -12.72 15.61 34.35
CA ALA A 510 -11.75 15.67 33.27
C ALA A 510 -10.68 14.60 33.50
N ALA A 511 -10.33 13.85 32.47
CA ALA A 511 -9.23 12.88 32.50
C ALA A 511 -8.48 12.87 31.17
N HIS A 512 -7.21 12.50 31.20
CA HIS A 512 -6.46 12.10 30.00
C HIS A 512 -5.51 10.95 30.32
N ASN A 513 -5.30 10.10 29.32
CA ASN A 513 -4.39 8.95 29.37
C ASN A 513 -3.05 9.23 28.68
N ARG A 514 -2.68 10.51 28.52
CA ARG A 514 -1.52 11.03 27.76
C ARG A 514 -1.70 11.06 26.23
N ALA A 515 -2.77 10.47 25.71
CA ALA A 515 -3.05 10.44 24.27
C ALA A 515 -4.40 11.10 23.92
N VAL A 516 -5.39 10.92 24.78
CA VAL A 516 -6.76 11.42 24.55
C VAL A 516 -7.31 12.05 25.81
N PRO A 517 -7.83 13.30 25.76
CA PRO A 517 -8.61 13.89 26.83
C PRO A 517 -10.07 13.42 26.77
N TRP A 518 -10.71 13.40 27.93
CA TRP A 518 -12.11 13.04 28.06
C TRP A 518 -12.78 13.88 29.15
N PHE A 519 -14.03 14.31 28.89
CA PHE A 519 -14.80 15.17 29.79
C PHE A 519 -16.22 14.67 29.93
N TRP A 520 -16.78 14.78 31.16
CA TRP A 520 -18.16 14.40 31.45
C TRP A 520 -18.70 15.21 32.62
N LEU A 521 -20.04 15.28 32.73
CA LEU A 521 -20.71 15.96 33.82
C LEU A 521 -20.41 15.23 35.15
N GLY A 522 -20.05 15.97 36.20
CA GLY A 522 -19.72 15.47 37.53
C GLY A 522 -20.92 15.23 38.43
#